data_f89158775db9105d6c2f607d6e5b13d3
#
_entry.id   f89158775db9105d6c2f607d6e5b13d3
#
_cell.length_a   1.000
_cell.length_b   1.000
_cell.length_c   1.000
_cell.angle_alpha   90.00
_cell.angle_beta   90.00
_cell.angle_gamma   90.00
#
_symmetry.space_group_name_H-M   'P 1'
#
loop_
_entity.id
_entity.type
_entity.pdbx_description
1 polymer ?
#
loop_
_entity_poly.entity_id
_entity_poly.type
_entity_poly.pdbx_seq_one_letter_code
_entity_poly.pdbx_strand_id
1 'polypeptide(L)'
;MKLFKIIATLVGCVIAPVISLFLSYSLDVMLTTQKLKLFDFNTCLEGLKVNQKQQQLFMIFTALLIGLIIFVVFVAMNNKYKADTITVTPKIKIPVPAGEGQNGSARFMNDSEKHSVFATYKLKQSSDLCRVLNRNGEDYYNAVSKNGKYLPFIPIPLDKINKNEFPAKGGLVVGMKKHGTYEEIWYIAKDFHSLIFGATGSGKTRTLVFQSIIFTAMAGEGIIANDPKGELYYNTHRVLESLGYEVIVMDLQNPEKSCGKNLLQPIIDAVNEHKTDKAQRATWDLIEMLVPKSDKGEPIWTNGEKAIIGACVLAVVCDNTDKPQYQNLTNVYYFLANMVKPGADNKTPLEGYIAKLDDTHPAKSLLGITDVAPSRTRSSFYTSALTTLRLFATNDIASVTGTSDFDFTTIAQKKQAIF
;
A
#
# COMPACT_ATOMS: atom_id res chain seq x y z
N MET A 1 20.98 -17.23 -32.39
CA MET A 1 21.33 -17.80 -31.07
C MET A 1 20.80 -19.22 -30.83
N LYS A 2 19.51 -19.53 -30.99
CA LYS A 2 18.97 -20.90 -30.82
C LYS A 2 19.64 -21.93 -31.78
N LEU A 3 19.79 -21.59 -33.06
CA LEU A 3 20.43 -22.46 -34.05
C LEU A 3 21.89 -22.76 -33.71
N PHE A 4 22.64 -21.77 -33.23
CA PHE A 4 24.03 -21.93 -32.80
C PHE A 4 24.16 -22.86 -31.58
N LYS A 5 23.25 -22.77 -30.61
CA LYS A 5 23.21 -23.71 -29.48
C LYS A 5 22.99 -25.15 -29.93
N ILE A 6 22.05 -25.34 -30.82
CA ILE A 6 21.73 -26.66 -31.37
C ILE A 6 22.95 -27.22 -32.11
N ILE A 7 23.61 -26.43 -32.99
CA ILE A 7 24.80 -26.84 -33.73
C ILE A 7 25.95 -27.16 -32.78
N ALA A 8 26.22 -26.31 -31.79
CA ALA A 8 27.29 -26.53 -30.82
C ALA A 8 27.06 -27.81 -29.98
N THR A 9 25.82 -28.08 -29.58
CA THR A 9 25.47 -29.31 -28.85
C THR A 9 25.62 -30.54 -29.75
N LEU A 10 25.17 -30.50 -31.02
CA LEU A 10 25.30 -31.60 -31.96
C LEU A 10 26.77 -31.91 -32.25
N VAL A 11 27.60 -30.91 -32.52
CA VAL A 11 29.04 -31.07 -32.74
C VAL A 11 29.71 -31.66 -31.49
N GLY A 12 29.37 -31.17 -30.32
CA GLY A 12 29.88 -31.69 -29.05
C GLY A 12 29.49 -33.16 -28.81
N CYS A 13 28.25 -33.55 -29.13
CA CYS A 13 27.80 -34.94 -29.03
C CYS A 13 28.54 -35.91 -30.01
N VAL A 14 29.03 -35.41 -31.12
CA VAL A 14 29.86 -36.22 -32.05
C VAL A 14 31.31 -36.33 -31.57
N ILE A 15 31.85 -35.26 -30.99
CA ILE A 15 33.25 -35.24 -30.50
C ILE A 15 33.40 -36.00 -29.17
N ALA A 16 32.41 -35.96 -28.29
CA ALA A 16 32.45 -36.57 -26.95
C ALA A 16 32.78 -38.11 -27.02
N PRO A 17 32.15 -38.93 -27.85
CA PRO A 17 32.52 -40.34 -27.97
C PRO A 17 33.96 -40.58 -28.40
N VAL A 18 34.48 -39.73 -29.32
CA VAL A 18 35.88 -39.86 -29.79
C VAL A 18 36.86 -39.61 -28.64
N ILE A 19 36.65 -38.56 -27.89
CA ILE A 19 37.48 -38.24 -26.70
C ILE A 19 37.32 -39.32 -25.62
N SER A 20 36.13 -39.82 -25.39
CA SER A 20 35.84 -40.87 -24.42
C SER A 20 36.53 -42.20 -24.76
N LEU A 21 36.67 -42.50 -26.05
CA LEU A 21 37.38 -43.69 -26.54
C LEU A 21 38.85 -43.67 -26.07
N PHE A 22 39.53 -42.55 -26.28
CA PHE A 22 40.92 -42.39 -25.84
C PHE A 22 41.06 -42.39 -24.33
N LEU A 23 40.19 -41.68 -23.62
CA LEU A 23 40.23 -41.59 -22.16
C LEU A 23 39.97 -42.95 -21.52
N SER A 24 38.99 -43.71 -21.99
CA SER A 24 38.64 -45.02 -21.44
C SER A 24 39.78 -46.03 -21.59
N TYR A 25 40.40 -46.05 -22.77
CA TYR A 25 41.53 -46.94 -23.02
C TYR A 25 42.76 -46.52 -22.20
N SER A 26 43.11 -45.23 -22.19
CA SER A 26 44.26 -44.73 -21.44
C SER A 26 44.13 -44.98 -19.92
N LEU A 27 42.90 -44.83 -19.38
CA LEU A 27 42.64 -45.10 -17.95
C LEU A 27 42.70 -46.60 -17.63
N ASP A 28 42.16 -47.47 -18.50
CA ASP A 28 42.21 -48.91 -18.31
C ASP A 28 43.66 -49.41 -18.31
N VAL A 29 44.47 -48.93 -19.27
CA VAL A 29 45.92 -49.25 -19.31
C VAL A 29 46.66 -48.65 -18.13
N MET A 30 46.35 -47.46 -17.67
CA MET A 30 46.97 -46.87 -16.50
C MET A 30 46.67 -47.68 -15.23
N LEU A 31 45.44 -48.15 -15.07
CA LEU A 31 45.03 -48.96 -13.92
C LEU A 31 45.69 -50.35 -13.93
N THR A 32 46.02 -50.90 -15.11
CA THR A 32 46.65 -52.21 -15.24
C THR A 32 48.17 -52.16 -15.27
N THR A 33 48.79 -51.12 -15.85
CA THR A 33 50.25 -51.06 -16.07
C THR A 33 50.95 -49.94 -15.29
N GLN A 34 50.22 -49.09 -14.61
CA GLN A 34 50.71 -47.89 -13.90
C GLN A 34 51.50 -46.89 -14.80
N LYS A 35 51.34 -46.97 -16.11
CA LYS A 35 52.01 -46.07 -17.08
C LYS A 35 50.99 -45.43 -18.02
N LEU A 36 51.06 -44.11 -18.18
CA LEU A 36 50.23 -43.36 -19.09
C LEU A 36 50.85 -43.41 -20.49
N LYS A 37 50.13 -43.97 -21.48
CA LYS A 37 50.51 -43.99 -22.85
C LYS A 37 49.39 -43.46 -23.71
N LEU A 38 49.72 -42.64 -24.71
CA LEU A 38 48.80 -42.24 -25.76
C LEU A 38 48.85 -43.30 -26.87
N PHE A 39 47.69 -43.79 -27.29
CA PHE A 39 47.54 -44.87 -28.27
C PHE A 39 46.85 -44.32 -29.51
N ASP A 40 47.04 -45.05 -30.64
CA ASP A 40 46.37 -44.72 -31.91
C ASP A 40 44.84 -45.10 -31.80
N PHE A 41 44.09 -44.57 -32.74
CA PHE A 41 42.60 -44.74 -32.73
C PHE A 41 42.23 -46.25 -32.93
N ASN A 42 42.94 -46.97 -33.78
CA ASN A 42 42.64 -48.38 -34.07
C ASN A 42 42.85 -49.28 -32.86
N THR A 43 43.92 -49.05 -32.08
CA THR A 43 44.21 -49.77 -30.83
C THR A 43 43.15 -49.51 -29.78
N CYS A 44 42.69 -48.29 -29.65
CA CYS A 44 41.62 -47.94 -28.73
C CYS A 44 40.28 -48.58 -29.11
N LEU A 45 40.00 -48.69 -30.44
CA LEU A 45 38.76 -49.29 -30.94
C LEU A 45 38.74 -50.80 -30.79
N GLU A 46 39.88 -51.47 -31.03
CA GLU A 46 40.05 -52.92 -30.79
C GLU A 46 39.89 -53.27 -29.32
N GLY A 47 40.51 -52.48 -28.45
CA GLY A 47 40.34 -52.66 -27.00
C GLY A 47 38.89 -52.53 -26.56
N LEU A 48 38.12 -51.61 -27.14
CA LEU A 48 36.69 -51.44 -26.84
C LEU A 48 35.87 -52.68 -27.25
N LYS A 49 36.27 -53.43 -28.30
CA LYS A 49 35.54 -54.61 -28.72
C LYS A 49 35.75 -55.81 -27.80
N VAL A 50 36.90 -55.89 -27.16
CA VAL A 50 37.34 -57.08 -26.39
C VAL A 50 37.23 -56.90 -24.86
N ASN A 51 37.39 -55.67 -24.36
CA ASN A 51 37.51 -55.42 -22.92
C ASN A 51 36.24 -54.81 -22.32
N GLN A 52 35.55 -55.58 -21.47
CA GLN A 52 34.30 -55.18 -20.84
C GLN A 52 34.49 -53.98 -19.88
N LYS A 53 35.64 -53.85 -19.19
CA LYS A 53 35.94 -52.69 -18.33
C LYS A 53 36.10 -51.43 -19.15
N GLN A 54 36.77 -51.50 -20.26
CA GLN A 54 36.92 -50.34 -21.17
C GLN A 54 35.56 -49.92 -21.73
N GLN A 55 34.65 -50.83 -22.03
CA GLN A 55 33.28 -50.50 -22.47
C GLN A 55 32.51 -49.74 -21.42
N GLN A 56 32.61 -50.18 -20.15
CA GLN A 56 31.97 -49.45 -19.03
C GLN A 56 32.55 -48.05 -18.84
N LEU A 57 33.87 -47.90 -18.83
CA LEU A 57 34.54 -46.60 -18.76
C LEU A 57 34.19 -45.70 -19.90
N PHE A 58 34.11 -46.24 -21.12
CA PHE A 58 33.71 -45.50 -22.32
C PHE A 58 32.28 -44.92 -22.18
N MET A 59 31.32 -45.73 -21.72
CA MET A 59 29.93 -45.25 -21.48
C MET A 59 29.88 -44.17 -20.43
N ILE A 60 30.60 -44.34 -19.32
CA ILE A 60 30.64 -43.35 -18.23
C ILE A 60 31.24 -42.02 -18.71
N PHE A 61 32.41 -42.05 -19.37
CA PHE A 61 33.04 -40.84 -19.88
C PHE A 61 32.22 -40.15 -20.95
N THR A 62 31.59 -40.92 -21.86
CA THR A 62 30.71 -40.36 -22.86
C THR A 62 29.51 -39.65 -22.23
N ALA A 63 28.86 -40.25 -21.25
CA ALA A 63 27.73 -39.65 -20.53
C ALA A 63 28.15 -38.40 -19.77
N LEU A 64 29.32 -38.43 -19.09
CA LEU A 64 29.86 -37.27 -18.36
C LEU A 64 30.23 -36.12 -19.31
N LEU A 65 30.88 -36.39 -20.45
CA LEU A 65 31.25 -35.35 -21.41
C LEU A 65 30.03 -34.75 -22.09
N ILE A 66 29.07 -35.54 -22.48
CA ILE A 66 27.80 -35.03 -23.04
C ILE A 66 27.07 -34.16 -21.99
N GLY A 67 26.96 -34.63 -20.76
CA GLY A 67 26.40 -33.87 -19.67
C GLY A 67 27.10 -32.54 -19.44
N LEU A 68 28.44 -32.53 -19.44
CA LEU A 68 29.26 -31.33 -19.31
C LEU A 68 29.04 -30.35 -20.48
N ILE A 69 28.98 -30.85 -21.70
CA ILE A 69 28.73 -30.03 -22.90
C ILE A 69 27.35 -29.38 -22.81
N ILE A 70 26.32 -30.14 -22.47
CA ILE A 70 24.97 -29.61 -22.28
C ILE A 70 24.97 -28.56 -21.19
N PHE A 71 25.61 -28.82 -20.06
CA PHE A 71 25.72 -27.88 -18.94
C PHE A 71 26.44 -26.60 -19.35
N VAL A 72 27.58 -26.68 -19.99
CA VAL A 72 28.36 -25.52 -20.46
C VAL A 72 27.57 -24.70 -21.47
N VAL A 73 26.93 -25.35 -22.46
CA VAL A 73 26.10 -24.66 -23.46
C VAL A 73 24.87 -23.99 -22.77
N PHE A 74 24.27 -24.68 -21.82
CA PHE A 74 23.13 -24.12 -21.09
C PHE A 74 23.56 -22.95 -20.18
N VAL A 75 24.62 -23.11 -19.38
CA VAL A 75 25.07 -22.08 -18.42
C VAL A 75 25.79 -20.93 -19.13
N ALA A 76 26.77 -21.19 -19.98
CA ALA A 76 27.57 -20.15 -20.63
C ALA A 76 26.76 -19.31 -21.63
N MET A 77 25.71 -19.88 -22.21
CA MET A 77 24.87 -19.17 -23.19
C MET A 77 23.59 -18.56 -22.59
N ASN A 78 23.27 -18.84 -21.32
CA ASN A 78 22.20 -18.15 -20.62
C ASN A 78 22.68 -16.90 -19.85
N ASN A 79 23.99 -16.77 -19.61
CA ASN A 79 24.54 -15.71 -18.72
C ASN A 79 25.16 -14.52 -19.45
N LYS A 80 24.79 -14.22 -20.69
CA LYS A 80 25.29 -13.01 -21.35
C LYS A 80 24.25 -11.91 -21.38
N TYR A 81 24.11 -11.22 -20.24
CA TYR A 81 23.56 -9.88 -20.23
C TYR A 81 24.55 -8.93 -20.90
N LYS A 82 24.35 -8.62 -22.17
CA LYS A 82 24.91 -7.42 -22.81
C LYS A 82 23.82 -6.36 -22.73
N ALA A 83 24.01 -5.40 -21.84
CA ALA A 83 23.24 -4.16 -21.91
C ALA A 83 23.65 -3.47 -23.23
N ASP A 84 22.81 -3.60 -24.25
CA ASP A 84 22.94 -2.80 -25.45
C ASP A 84 22.70 -1.34 -25.04
N THR A 85 23.62 -0.45 -25.42
CA THR A 85 23.53 0.95 -25.10
C THR A 85 23.30 1.76 -26.37
N ILE A 86 22.32 2.65 -26.37
CA ILE A 86 22.16 3.66 -27.41
C ILE A 86 23.06 4.85 -27.05
N THR A 87 23.91 5.25 -27.98
CA THR A 87 24.73 6.45 -27.84
C THR A 87 23.88 7.68 -28.19
N VAL A 88 23.48 8.46 -27.18
CA VAL A 88 22.68 9.69 -27.37
C VAL A 88 23.61 10.84 -27.75
N THR A 89 24.78 10.91 -27.13
CA THR A 89 25.86 11.81 -27.46
C THR A 89 27.19 11.06 -27.35
N PRO A 90 28.31 11.57 -27.91
CA PRO A 90 29.61 10.90 -27.82
C PRO A 90 30.03 10.55 -26.37
N LYS A 91 29.47 11.23 -25.37
CA LYS A 91 29.78 11.03 -23.94
C LYS A 91 28.68 10.35 -23.16
N ILE A 92 27.44 10.21 -23.69
CA ILE A 92 26.29 9.67 -22.97
C ILE A 92 25.78 8.44 -23.71
N LYS A 93 25.84 7.31 -23.01
CA LYS A 93 25.26 6.04 -23.45
C LYS A 93 24.12 5.69 -22.50
N ILE A 94 22.94 5.44 -23.04
CA ILE A 94 21.76 5.02 -22.31
C ILE A 94 21.59 3.51 -22.50
N PRO A 95 21.43 2.69 -21.45
CA PRO A 95 21.14 1.28 -21.60
C PRO A 95 19.80 1.11 -22.31
N VAL A 96 19.77 0.34 -23.36
CA VAL A 96 18.55 -0.12 -24.01
C VAL A 96 18.00 -1.26 -23.17
N PRO A 97 16.69 -1.32 -22.90
CA PRO A 97 16.10 -2.51 -22.29
C PRO A 97 16.48 -3.73 -23.13
N ALA A 98 17.32 -4.59 -22.59
CA ALA A 98 17.66 -5.84 -23.25
C ALA A 98 16.38 -6.69 -23.29
N GLY A 99 15.86 -6.97 -24.47
CA GLY A 99 14.64 -7.75 -24.68
C GLY A 99 14.77 -9.25 -24.32
N GLU A 100 15.73 -9.61 -23.48
CA GLU A 100 16.03 -11.01 -23.10
C GLU A 100 15.26 -11.50 -21.88
N GLY A 101 14.39 -10.69 -21.28
CA GLY A 101 13.45 -11.14 -20.23
C GLY A 101 14.06 -11.56 -18.90
N GLN A 102 15.31 -11.18 -18.58
CA GLN A 102 15.95 -11.53 -17.30
C GLN A 102 15.21 -10.97 -16.07
N ASN A 103 14.60 -9.79 -16.22
CA ASN A 103 13.77 -9.16 -15.20
C ASN A 103 12.27 -9.13 -15.60
N GLY A 104 11.86 -10.04 -16.48
CA GLY A 104 10.57 -10.03 -17.13
C GLY A 104 10.57 -9.16 -18.40
N SER A 105 9.61 -9.40 -19.28
CA SER A 105 9.35 -8.56 -20.46
C SER A 105 8.16 -7.67 -20.17
N ALA A 106 8.36 -6.33 -20.13
CA ALA A 106 7.26 -5.38 -20.05
C ALA A 106 6.73 -5.09 -21.46
N ARG A 107 5.45 -5.29 -21.67
CA ARG A 107 4.71 -4.90 -22.87
C ARG A 107 3.28 -4.53 -22.52
N PHE A 108 2.61 -3.82 -23.41
CA PHE A 108 1.19 -3.61 -23.24
C PHE A 108 0.42 -4.93 -23.34
N MET A 109 -0.55 -5.09 -22.44
CA MET A 109 -1.44 -6.26 -22.47
C MET A 109 -2.31 -6.25 -23.72
N ASN A 110 -2.51 -7.40 -24.31
CA ASN A 110 -3.54 -7.56 -25.33
C ASN A 110 -4.93 -7.66 -24.72
N ASP A 111 -5.99 -7.56 -25.54
CA ASP A 111 -7.36 -7.56 -25.02
C ASP A 111 -7.76 -8.87 -24.30
N SER A 112 -7.24 -10.02 -24.78
CA SER A 112 -7.49 -11.31 -24.12
C SER A 112 -6.86 -11.38 -22.73
N GLU A 113 -5.65 -10.86 -22.58
CA GLU A 113 -4.96 -10.78 -21.28
C GLU A 113 -5.65 -9.82 -20.32
N LYS A 114 -6.15 -8.67 -20.82
CA LYS A 114 -6.92 -7.73 -19.98
C LYS A 114 -8.16 -8.40 -19.37
N HIS A 115 -8.92 -9.14 -20.17
CA HIS A 115 -10.10 -9.86 -19.70
C HIS A 115 -9.78 -11.01 -18.73
N SER A 116 -8.57 -11.58 -18.77
CA SER A 116 -8.18 -12.62 -17.82
C SER A 116 -7.71 -12.07 -16.47
N VAL A 117 -7.19 -10.84 -16.44
CA VAL A 117 -6.60 -10.22 -15.24
C VAL A 117 -7.55 -9.26 -14.55
N PHE A 118 -8.27 -8.43 -15.32
CA PHE A 118 -9.15 -7.40 -14.82
C PHE A 118 -10.62 -7.80 -14.92
N ALA A 119 -11.40 -7.41 -13.92
CA ALA A 119 -12.84 -7.44 -14.03
C ALA A 119 -13.30 -6.37 -15.04
N THR A 120 -14.41 -6.62 -15.70
CA THR A 120 -14.95 -5.77 -16.76
C THR A 120 -16.37 -5.34 -16.41
N TYR A 121 -16.64 -4.05 -16.57
CA TYR A 121 -17.99 -3.49 -16.47
C TYR A 121 -18.34 -2.72 -17.74
N LYS A 122 -19.60 -2.85 -18.21
CA LYS A 122 -20.09 -2.19 -19.42
C LYS A 122 -21.16 -1.15 -19.08
N LEU A 123 -20.80 0.11 -19.13
CA LEU A 123 -21.74 1.23 -18.97
C LEU A 123 -22.41 1.54 -20.31
N LYS A 124 -23.69 1.24 -20.42
CA LYS A 124 -24.47 1.54 -21.65
C LYS A 124 -24.81 3.03 -21.67
N GLN A 125 -24.55 3.70 -22.79
CA GLN A 125 -24.85 5.14 -22.96
C GLN A 125 -26.35 5.45 -22.87
N SER A 126 -27.22 4.50 -23.19
CA SER A 126 -28.68 4.63 -23.09
C SER A 126 -29.25 4.31 -21.70
N SER A 127 -28.43 3.86 -20.75
CA SER A 127 -28.88 3.48 -19.41
C SER A 127 -29.27 4.69 -18.57
N ASP A 128 -30.18 4.51 -17.64
CA ASP A 128 -30.58 5.56 -16.70
C ASP A 128 -29.45 5.92 -15.75
N LEU A 129 -28.61 4.95 -15.37
CA LEU A 129 -27.38 5.22 -14.61
C LEU A 129 -26.44 6.15 -15.38
N CYS A 130 -26.19 5.92 -16.68
CA CYS A 130 -25.36 6.79 -17.49
C CYS A 130 -25.95 8.21 -17.58
N ARG A 131 -27.29 8.34 -17.66
CA ARG A 131 -27.98 9.63 -17.63
C ARG A 131 -27.77 10.38 -16.31
N VAL A 132 -27.83 9.68 -15.16
CA VAL A 132 -27.55 10.28 -13.85
C VAL A 132 -26.11 10.76 -13.78
N LEU A 133 -25.14 9.95 -14.18
CA LEU A 133 -23.73 10.31 -14.19
C LEU A 133 -23.44 11.53 -15.09
N ASN A 134 -24.02 11.57 -16.29
CA ASN A 134 -23.82 12.67 -17.23
C ASN A 134 -24.54 13.95 -16.82
N ARG A 135 -25.78 13.87 -16.31
CA ARG A 135 -26.54 15.03 -15.84
C ARG A 135 -25.87 15.77 -14.71
N ASN A 136 -25.28 15.03 -13.78
CA ASN A 136 -24.62 15.63 -12.63
C ASN A 136 -23.31 16.37 -12.98
N GLY A 137 -22.74 16.12 -14.18
CA GLY A 137 -21.62 16.88 -14.73
C GLY A 137 -22.04 18.08 -15.56
N GLU A 138 -23.09 17.95 -16.37
CA GLU A 138 -23.53 18.99 -17.35
C GLU A 138 -24.57 19.95 -16.78
N ASP A 139 -25.53 19.51 -15.98
CA ASP A 139 -26.68 20.35 -15.58
C ASP A 139 -26.32 21.45 -14.59
N TYR A 140 -25.19 21.37 -13.93
CA TYR A 140 -24.77 22.47 -13.07
C TYR A 140 -24.24 23.68 -13.81
N TYR A 141 -23.65 23.48 -14.98
CA TYR A 141 -23.16 24.56 -15.85
C TYR A 141 -24.18 25.01 -16.91
N ASN A 142 -25.15 24.15 -17.25
CA ASN A 142 -26.12 24.37 -18.31
C ASN A 142 -27.59 24.55 -17.81
N ALA A 143 -27.77 24.80 -16.51
CA ALA A 143 -29.11 25.10 -15.95
C ALA A 143 -29.73 26.42 -16.47
N VAL A 144 -29.07 27.06 -17.42
CA VAL A 144 -29.65 28.21 -18.17
C VAL A 144 -30.38 27.65 -19.37
N SER A 145 -31.71 27.60 -19.27
CA SER A 145 -32.54 27.30 -20.43
C SER A 145 -32.29 28.35 -21.53
N LYS A 146 -32.59 28.01 -22.79
CA LYS A 146 -32.49 28.92 -23.96
C LYS A 146 -33.18 30.29 -23.75
N ASN A 147 -33.97 30.48 -22.72
CA ASN A 147 -34.70 31.70 -22.38
C ASN A 147 -34.25 32.32 -21.02
N GLY A 148 -33.08 31.99 -20.48
CA GLY A 148 -32.57 32.56 -19.21
C GLY A 148 -33.33 32.13 -17.96
N LYS A 149 -34.25 31.18 -18.02
CA LYS A 149 -34.94 30.60 -16.86
C LYS A 149 -34.22 29.38 -16.38
N TYR A 150 -33.87 29.36 -15.10
CA TYR A 150 -33.37 28.16 -14.43
C TYR A 150 -34.45 27.08 -14.36
N LEU A 151 -34.23 25.93 -14.96
CA LEU A 151 -35.09 24.78 -14.78
C LEU A 151 -34.67 24.08 -13.45
N PRO A 152 -35.64 23.74 -12.58
CA PRO A 152 -35.30 22.99 -11.37
C PRO A 152 -34.68 21.64 -11.76
N PHE A 153 -33.59 21.32 -11.15
CA PHE A 153 -32.99 19.97 -11.24
C PHE A 153 -34.00 18.97 -10.65
N ILE A 154 -34.48 18.06 -11.48
CA ILE A 154 -35.28 16.92 -11.01
C ILE A 154 -34.36 15.72 -11.06
N PRO A 155 -33.82 15.28 -9.92
CA PRO A 155 -32.99 14.09 -9.89
C PRO A 155 -33.79 12.87 -10.37
N ILE A 156 -33.15 12.01 -11.15
CA ILE A 156 -33.74 10.70 -11.48
C ILE A 156 -33.73 9.90 -10.16
N PRO A 157 -34.88 9.45 -9.65
CA PRO A 157 -34.93 8.68 -8.44
C PRO A 157 -34.13 7.37 -8.60
N LEU A 158 -33.18 7.11 -7.69
CA LEU A 158 -32.29 5.94 -7.77
C LEU A 158 -33.03 4.61 -7.69
N ASP A 159 -34.19 4.60 -7.02
CA ASP A 159 -35.08 3.44 -6.90
C ASP A 159 -35.70 3.03 -8.24
N LYS A 160 -35.76 3.94 -9.22
CA LYS A 160 -36.24 3.67 -10.57
C LYS A 160 -35.16 3.14 -11.51
N ILE A 161 -33.88 3.23 -11.14
CA ILE A 161 -32.78 2.68 -11.93
C ILE A 161 -32.72 1.17 -11.72
N ASN A 162 -32.59 0.44 -12.81
CA ASN A 162 -32.44 -1.02 -12.72
C ASN A 162 -31.17 -1.38 -11.93
N LYS A 163 -31.34 -2.14 -10.87
CA LYS A 163 -30.19 -2.58 -10.00
C LYS A 163 -29.09 -3.29 -10.79
N ASN A 164 -29.42 -3.95 -11.88
CA ASN A 164 -28.45 -4.63 -12.75
C ASN A 164 -27.57 -3.66 -13.57
N GLU A 165 -27.90 -2.38 -13.58
CA GLU A 165 -27.06 -1.34 -14.20
C GLU A 165 -25.87 -0.95 -13.32
N PHE A 166 -25.94 -1.21 -12.01
CA PHE A 166 -24.84 -0.91 -11.09
C PHE A 166 -23.79 -2.02 -11.10
N PRO A 167 -22.48 -1.70 -10.97
CA PRO A 167 -21.45 -2.71 -10.78
C PRO A 167 -21.66 -3.42 -9.44
N ALA A 168 -21.41 -4.74 -9.41
CA ALA A 168 -21.57 -5.56 -8.21
C ALA A 168 -20.49 -5.27 -7.15
N LYS A 169 -19.33 -4.77 -7.57
CA LYS A 169 -18.19 -4.36 -6.73
C LYS A 169 -17.52 -3.15 -7.32
N GLY A 170 -17.03 -2.27 -6.45
CA GLY A 170 -16.12 -1.19 -6.78
C GLY A 170 -14.69 -1.67 -7.03
N GLY A 171 -13.77 -0.77 -7.09
CA GLY A 171 -12.35 -1.05 -7.22
C GLY A 171 -11.56 -0.04 -8.03
N LEU A 172 -10.26 -0.27 -8.16
CA LEU A 172 -9.37 0.61 -8.91
C LEU A 172 -9.62 0.47 -10.41
N VAL A 173 -10.06 1.54 -11.05
CA VAL A 173 -10.20 1.61 -12.51
C VAL A 173 -8.80 1.73 -13.12
N VAL A 174 -8.46 0.77 -14.01
CA VAL A 174 -7.15 0.71 -14.66
C VAL A 174 -7.20 1.08 -16.14
N GLY A 175 -8.38 1.15 -16.72
CA GLY A 175 -8.56 1.55 -18.11
C GLY A 175 -10.01 1.57 -18.55
N MET A 176 -10.23 2.25 -19.68
CA MET A 176 -11.56 2.37 -20.29
C MET A 176 -11.42 2.40 -21.83
N LYS A 177 -12.38 1.80 -22.50
CA LYS A 177 -12.49 1.84 -23.96
C LYS A 177 -13.91 2.18 -24.37
N LYS A 178 -14.05 3.20 -25.19
CA LYS A 178 -15.34 3.62 -25.72
C LYS A 178 -15.70 2.77 -26.94
N HIS A 179 -16.87 2.17 -26.90
CA HIS A 179 -17.54 1.52 -28.01
C HIS A 179 -18.72 2.38 -28.44
N GLY A 180 -19.28 2.16 -29.62
CA GLY A 180 -20.34 3.03 -30.14
C GLY A 180 -21.54 3.24 -29.23
N THR A 181 -21.94 2.22 -28.45
CA THR A 181 -23.15 2.24 -27.60
C THR A 181 -22.86 2.04 -26.11
N TYR A 182 -21.67 1.72 -25.73
CA TYR A 182 -21.27 1.50 -24.33
C TYR A 182 -19.81 1.86 -24.12
N GLU A 183 -19.44 2.06 -22.85
CA GLU A 183 -18.07 2.20 -22.38
C GLU A 183 -17.69 0.94 -21.59
N GLU A 184 -16.58 0.34 -21.96
CA GLU A 184 -16.02 -0.83 -21.29
C GLU A 184 -14.95 -0.37 -20.32
N ILE A 185 -15.16 -0.66 -19.04
CA ILE A 185 -14.30 -0.25 -17.93
C ILE A 185 -13.60 -1.50 -17.38
N TRP A 186 -12.26 -1.47 -17.34
CA TRP A 186 -11.46 -2.49 -16.68
C TRP A 186 -11.05 -2.02 -15.29
N TYR A 187 -11.27 -2.87 -14.29
CA TYR A 187 -11.00 -2.53 -12.90
C TYR A 187 -10.51 -3.74 -12.12
N ILE A 188 -9.88 -3.49 -11.00
CA ILE A 188 -9.41 -4.52 -10.07
C ILE A 188 -10.41 -4.61 -8.92
N ALA A 189 -11.19 -5.72 -8.88
CA ALA A 189 -12.27 -5.96 -7.92
C ALA A 189 -11.82 -6.67 -6.64
N LYS A 190 -10.52 -6.91 -6.48
CA LYS A 190 -9.96 -7.62 -5.32
C LYS A 190 -9.47 -6.62 -4.28
N ASP A 191 -9.55 -6.99 -3.01
CA ASP A 191 -8.96 -6.20 -1.91
C ASP A 191 -7.43 -6.23 -2.03
N PHE A 192 -6.83 -5.06 -2.28
CA PHE A 192 -5.39 -4.92 -2.43
C PHE A 192 -4.95 -3.47 -2.19
N HIS A 193 -3.69 -3.33 -1.82
CA HIS A 193 -3.05 -2.02 -1.75
C HIS A 193 -2.45 -1.66 -3.11
N SER A 194 -2.64 -0.42 -3.53
CA SER A 194 -2.11 0.10 -4.80
C SER A 194 -1.19 1.28 -4.56
N LEU A 195 -0.07 1.31 -5.27
CA LEU A 195 0.84 2.44 -5.28
C LEU A 195 1.00 2.95 -6.71
N ILE A 196 0.66 4.23 -6.93
CA ILE A 196 0.62 4.85 -8.25
C ILE A 196 1.68 5.93 -8.35
N PHE A 197 2.68 5.69 -9.18
CA PHE A 197 3.74 6.66 -9.47
C PHE A 197 3.46 7.40 -10.78
N GLY A 198 3.76 8.69 -10.79
CA GLY A 198 3.68 9.50 -11.99
C GLY A 198 4.14 10.93 -11.69
N ALA A 199 4.74 11.60 -12.67
CA ALA A 199 5.14 12.98 -12.56
C ALA A 199 3.95 13.92 -12.30
N THR A 200 4.22 15.12 -11.80
CA THR A 200 3.20 16.18 -11.69
C THR A 200 2.64 16.47 -13.08
N GLY A 201 1.32 16.61 -13.19
CA GLY A 201 0.64 16.83 -14.47
C GLY A 201 0.44 15.58 -15.34
N SER A 202 0.89 14.39 -14.91
CA SER A 202 0.68 13.13 -15.68
C SER A 202 -0.76 12.63 -15.73
N GLY A 203 -1.70 13.32 -15.09
CA GLY A 203 -3.11 12.97 -15.09
C GLY A 203 -3.55 11.91 -14.08
N LYS A 204 -2.70 11.50 -13.10
CA LYS A 204 -3.04 10.48 -12.10
C LYS A 204 -4.41 10.67 -11.45
N THR A 205 -4.66 11.86 -10.92
CA THR A 205 -5.93 12.19 -10.26
C THR A 205 -7.09 12.05 -11.22
N ARG A 206 -6.96 12.62 -12.41
CA ARG A 206 -8.05 12.68 -13.42
C ARG A 206 -8.37 11.32 -14.04
N THR A 207 -7.34 10.53 -14.35
CA THR A 207 -7.52 9.27 -15.10
C THR A 207 -7.74 8.04 -14.21
N LEU A 208 -7.24 8.08 -12.98
CA LEU A 208 -7.33 6.93 -12.06
C LEU A 208 -8.19 7.25 -10.83
N VAL A 209 -7.86 8.32 -10.09
CA VAL A 209 -8.50 8.56 -8.78
C VAL A 209 -9.97 8.94 -8.95
N PHE A 210 -10.31 9.94 -9.77
CA PHE A 210 -11.72 10.31 -10.00
C PHE A 210 -12.52 9.14 -10.55
N GLN A 211 -11.98 8.41 -11.52
CA GLN A 211 -12.68 7.29 -12.12
C GLN A 211 -12.94 6.17 -11.09
N SER A 212 -11.97 5.92 -10.22
CA SER A 212 -12.12 4.91 -9.16
C SER A 212 -13.11 5.34 -8.08
N ILE A 213 -13.11 6.62 -7.66
CA ILE A 213 -14.10 7.15 -6.71
C ILE A 213 -15.51 6.98 -7.27
N ILE A 214 -15.76 7.43 -8.49
CA ILE A 214 -17.08 7.33 -9.12
C ILE A 214 -17.49 5.87 -9.31
N PHE A 215 -16.55 5.01 -9.73
CA PHE A 215 -16.84 3.60 -9.96
C PHE A 215 -17.15 2.86 -8.63
N THR A 216 -16.41 3.15 -7.57
CA THR A 216 -16.67 2.64 -6.23
C THR A 216 -18.03 3.14 -5.70
N ALA A 217 -18.36 4.38 -5.96
CA ALA A 217 -19.66 4.94 -5.60
C ALA A 217 -20.83 4.30 -6.38
N MET A 218 -20.64 3.97 -7.66
CA MET A 218 -21.65 3.21 -8.40
C MET A 218 -21.93 1.84 -7.76
N ALA A 219 -20.93 1.19 -7.18
CA ALA A 219 -21.08 -0.07 -6.46
C ALA A 219 -21.71 0.10 -5.05
N GLY A 220 -21.84 1.32 -4.55
CA GLY A 220 -22.41 1.59 -3.24
C GLY A 220 -21.46 1.35 -2.07
N GLU A 221 -20.15 1.27 -2.33
CA GLU A 221 -19.12 1.03 -1.31
C GLU A 221 -18.68 2.34 -0.62
N GLY A 222 -18.24 2.27 0.64
CA GLY A 222 -17.77 3.42 1.40
C GLY A 222 -16.45 3.99 0.85
N ILE A 223 -16.29 5.31 0.94
CA ILE A 223 -15.14 6.03 0.40
C ILE A 223 -14.51 6.90 1.48
N ILE A 224 -13.19 6.78 1.67
CA ILE A 224 -12.40 7.73 2.46
C ILE A 224 -11.27 8.23 1.56
N ALA A 225 -11.18 9.54 1.38
CA ALA A 225 -10.20 10.18 0.53
C ALA A 225 -9.44 11.27 1.29
N ASN A 226 -8.12 11.21 1.32
CA ASN A 226 -7.31 12.33 1.76
C ASN A 226 -7.12 13.30 0.59
N ASP A 227 -7.74 14.48 0.68
CA ASP A 227 -7.81 15.50 -0.37
C ASP A 227 -7.19 16.84 0.05
N PRO A 228 -5.86 16.96 0.15
CA PRO A 228 -5.19 18.18 0.64
C PRO A 228 -5.47 19.43 -0.19
N LYS A 229 -6.01 19.27 -1.41
CA LYS A 229 -6.31 20.37 -2.33
C LYS A 229 -7.79 20.65 -2.51
N GLY A 230 -8.66 19.80 -1.97
CA GLY A 230 -10.09 19.87 -2.16
C GLY A 230 -10.57 19.49 -3.57
N GLU A 231 -9.66 19.06 -4.48
CA GLU A 231 -10.02 18.76 -5.87
C GLU A 231 -10.88 17.51 -6.02
N LEU A 232 -10.70 16.52 -5.15
CA LEU A 232 -11.50 15.28 -5.18
C LEU A 232 -12.93 15.59 -4.76
N TYR A 233 -13.10 16.27 -3.63
CA TYR A 233 -14.41 16.71 -3.16
C TYR A 233 -15.12 17.59 -4.20
N TYR A 234 -14.45 18.65 -4.66
CA TYR A 234 -15.04 19.62 -5.60
C TYR A 234 -15.57 18.95 -6.87
N ASN A 235 -14.83 17.97 -7.40
CA ASN A 235 -15.20 17.32 -8.67
C ASN A 235 -16.12 16.11 -8.53
N THR A 236 -16.33 15.56 -7.32
CA THR A 236 -17.08 14.31 -7.17
C THR A 236 -18.31 14.40 -6.27
N HIS A 237 -18.37 15.34 -5.31
CA HIS A 237 -19.43 15.39 -4.29
C HIS A 237 -20.84 15.33 -4.85
N ARG A 238 -21.12 16.05 -5.94
CA ARG A 238 -22.46 16.08 -6.54
C ARG A 238 -22.88 14.76 -7.16
N VAL A 239 -21.95 14.10 -7.83
CA VAL A 239 -22.20 12.76 -8.37
C VAL A 239 -22.43 11.79 -7.23
N LEU A 240 -21.68 11.91 -6.14
CA LEU A 240 -21.85 11.09 -4.94
C LEU A 240 -23.22 11.32 -4.31
N GLU A 241 -23.62 12.58 -4.10
CA GLU A 241 -24.94 12.94 -3.58
C GLU A 241 -26.06 12.39 -4.46
N SER A 242 -25.92 12.47 -5.79
CA SER A 242 -26.91 11.92 -6.73
C SER A 242 -26.98 10.40 -6.72
N LEU A 243 -25.91 9.72 -6.30
CA LEU A 243 -25.86 8.26 -6.05
C LEU A 243 -26.34 7.90 -4.64
N GLY A 244 -26.83 8.88 -3.87
CA GLY A 244 -27.39 8.70 -2.53
C GLY A 244 -26.35 8.58 -1.41
N TYR A 245 -25.16 9.17 -1.63
CA TYR A 245 -24.12 9.23 -0.60
C TYR A 245 -24.34 10.38 0.37
N GLU A 246 -24.08 10.13 1.62
CA GLU A 246 -23.81 11.14 2.62
C GLU A 246 -22.36 11.59 2.44
N VAL A 247 -22.15 12.83 1.98
CA VAL A 247 -20.82 13.39 1.74
C VAL A 247 -20.38 14.17 2.98
N ILE A 248 -19.30 13.71 3.60
CA ILE A 248 -18.73 14.25 4.84
C ILE A 248 -17.41 14.91 4.49
N VAL A 249 -17.23 16.15 4.96
CA VAL A 249 -16.01 16.92 4.70
C VAL A 249 -15.36 17.32 6.02
N MET A 250 -14.08 16.96 6.17
CA MET A 250 -13.21 17.42 7.26
C MET A 250 -12.24 18.46 6.71
N ASP A 251 -12.63 19.72 6.73
CA ASP A 251 -11.81 20.84 6.24
C ASP A 251 -11.12 21.58 7.40
N LEU A 252 -9.85 21.25 7.62
CA LEU A 252 -9.02 21.90 8.64
C LEU A 252 -8.58 23.33 8.27
N GLN A 253 -8.78 23.76 7.02
CA GLN A 253 -8.49 25.12 6.58
C GLN A 253 -9.70 26.05 6.76
N ASN A 254 -10.92 25.49 6.67
CA ASN A 254 -12.17 26.22 6.85
C ASN A 254 -13.05 25.50 7.89
N PRO A 255 -12.67 25.55 9.17
CA PRO A 255 -13.29 24.75 10.21
C PRO A 255 -14.78 25.04 10.42
N GLU A 256 -15.24 26.25 10.06
CA GLU A 256 -16.66 26.63 10.13
C GLU A 256 -17.57 25.88 9.14
N LYS A 257 -16.97 25.22 8.12
CA LYS A 257 -17.69 24.41 7.12
C LYS A 257 -17.38 22.92 7.26
N SER A 258 -16.56 22.56 8.24
CA SER A 258 -16.08 21.22 8.46
C SER A 258 -17.01 20.42 9.35
N CYS A 259 -17.19 19.15 9.05
CA CYS A 259 -17.70 18.20 10.03
C CYS A 259 -16.65 17.95 11.11
N GLY A 260 -17.09 17.89 12.37
CA GLY A 260 -16.23 17.59 13.49
C GLY A 260 -16.03 16.10 13.70
N LYS A 261 -14.83 15.73 14.20
CA LYS A 261 -14.55 14.39 14.69
C LYS A 261 -13.67 14.41 15.93
N ASN A 262 -14.26 14.06 17.06
CA ASN A 262 -13.51 13.89 18.28
C ASN A 262 -12.67 12.61 18.22
N LEU A 263 -11.36 12.78 18.24
CA LEU A 263 -10.41 11.67 18.15
C LEU A 263 -10.42 10.78 19.40
N LEU A 264 -10.97 11.28 20.54
CA LEU A 264 -11.13 10.50 21.76
C LEU A 264 -12.39 9.64 21.76
N GLN A 265 -13.28 9.74 20.77
CA GLN A 265 -14.57 9.03 20.76
C GLN A 265 -14.45 7.53 21.03
N PRO A 266 -13.52 6.77 20.41
CA PRO A 266 -13.37 5.32 20.69
C PRO A 266 -12.98 5.03 22.15
N ILE A 267 -12.25 5.95 22.79
CA ILE A 267 -11.82 5.83 24.19
C ILE A 267 -13.00 6.15 25.10
N ILE A 268 -13.74 7.22 24.79
CA ILE A 268 -14.96 7.65 25.50
C ILE A 268 -15.99 6.51 25.51
N ASP A 269 -16.25 5.93 24.35
CA ASP A 269 -17.20 4.83 24.21
C ASP A 269 -16.79 3.62 25.05
N ALA A 270 -15.49 3.28 25.03
CA ALA A 270 -14.96 2.17 25.82
C ALA A 270 -15.04 2.41 27.35
N VAL A 271 -14.79 3.65 27.79
CA VAL A 271 -14.92 4.04 29.21
C VAL A 271 -16.39 3.99 29.62
N ASN A 272 -17.30 4.50 28.82
CA ASN A 272 -18.73 4.45 29.08
C ASN A 272 -19.28 3.01 29.11
N GLU A 273 -18.69 2.11 28.35
CA GLU A 273 -18.98 0.67 28.36
C GLU A 273 -18.31 -0.07 29.54
N HIS A 274 -17.56 0.62 30.41
CA HIS A 274 -16.75 0.06 31.50
C HIS A 274 -15.72 -1.01 31.02
N LYS A 275 -15.22 -0.87 29.78
CA LYS A 275 -14.22 -1.76 29.15
C LYS A 275 -12.82 -1.17 29.21
N THR A 276 -12.19 -1.22 30.39
CA THR A 276 -10.88 -0.61 30.63
C THR A 276 -9.80 -1.06 29.63
N ASP A 277 -9.71 -2.36 29.31
CA ASP A 277 -8.73 -2.86 28.35
C ASP A 277 -8.94 -2.33 26.94
N LYS A 278 -10.22 -2.12 26.53
CA LYS A 278 -10.56 -1.53 25.25
C LYS A 278 -10.17 -0.05 25.22
N ALA A 279 -10.44 0.68 26.32
CA ALA A 279 -10.06 2.08 26.45
C ALA A 279 -8.54 2.26 26.38
N GLN A 280 -7.77 1.41 27.07
CA GLN A 280 -6.31 1.44 27.00
C GLN A 280 -5.78 1.15 25.58
N ARG A 281 -6.32 0.14 24.90
CA ARG A 281 -5.93 -0.17 23.50
C ARG A 281 -6.23 1.01 22.57
N ALA A 282 -7.43 1.56 22.61
CA ALA A 282 -7.80 2.72 21.81
C ALA A 282 -6.90 3.94 22.11
N THR A 283 -6.49 4.11 23.37
CA THR A 283 -5.53 5.13 23.77
C THR A 283 -4.17 4.90 23.14
N TRP A 284 -3.67 3.66 23.12
CA TRP A 284 -2.40 3.33 22.46
C TRP A 284 -2.47 3.55 20.95
N ASP A 285 -3.57 3.18 20.30
CA ASP A 285 -3.77 3.41 18.88
C ASP A 285 -3.71 4.91 18.53
N LEU A 286 -4.35 5.74 19.33
CA LEU A 286 -4.30 7.20 19.19
C LEU A 286 -2.88 7.74 19.40
N ILE A 287 -2.18 7.29 20.43
CA ILE A 287 -0.82 7.75 20.75
C ILE A 287 0.16 7.39 19.62
N GLU A 288 0.07 6.19 19.06
CA GLU A 288 0.93 5.78 17.93
C GLU A 288 0.70 6.64 16.69
N MET A 289 -0.51 7.18 16.49
CA MET A 289 -0.79 8.14 15.42
C MET A 289 -0.24 9.54 15.73
N LEU A 290 -0.35 10.01 16.98
CA LEU A 290 0.09 11.35 17.36
C LEU A 290 1.61 11.47 17.49
N VAL A 291 2.27 10.42 17.94
CA VAL A 291 3.71 10.37 18.20
C VAL A 291 4.37 9.31 17.30
N PRO A 292 4.70 9.67 16.06
CA PRO A 292 5.28 8.71 15.13
C PRO A 292 6.65 8.22 15.61
N LYS A 293 7.00 6.99 15.23
CA LYS A 293 8.33 6.43 15.53
C LYS A 293 9.41 7.30 14.88
N SER A 294 10.40 7.69 15.67
CA SER A 294 11.58 8.36 15.16
C SER A 294 12.65 7.31 14.83
N ASP A 295 13.15 7.31 13.61
CA ASP A 295 14.29 6.48 13.19
C ASP A 295 15.62 6.99 13.77
N LYS A 296 15.62 8.21 14.34
CA LYS A 296 16.79 8.88 14.90
C LYS A 296 16.49 9.28 16.34
N GLY A 297 17.11 8.63 17.30
CA GLY A 297 17.01 8.98 18.71
C GLY A 297 16.82 7.75 19.62
N GLU A 298 17.04 7.97 20.93
CA GLU A 298 16.84 6.94 21.92
C GLU A 298 15.33 6.73 22.16
N PRO A 299 14.85 5.47 22.18
CA PRO A 299 13.42 5.16 22.35
C PRO A 299 12.80 5.71 23.65
N ILE A 300 13.63 5.99 24.66
CA ILE A 300 13.17 6.50 25.96
C ILE A 300 12.39 7.81 25.84
N TRP A 301 12.82 8.71 24.94
CA TRP A 301 12.18 10.02 24.74
C TRP A 301 10.77 9.86 24.18
N THR A 302 10.66 9.07 23.11
CA THR A 302 9.37 8.80 22.46
C THR A 302 8.43 8.01 23.38
N ASN A 303 8.96 7.03 24.13
CA ASN A 303 8.14 6.24 25.05
C ASN A 303 7.67 7.07 26.26
N GLY A 304 8.51 7.96 26.80
CA GLY A 304 8.13 8.87 27.87
C GLY A 304 7.05 9.86 27.42
N GLU A 305 7.18 10.44 26.24
CA GLU A 305 6.18 11.31 25.63
C GLU A 305 4.83 10.59 25.46
N LYS A 306 4.85 9.38 24.88
CA LYS A 306 3.67 8.53 24.69
C LYS A 306 2.97 8.22 26.00
N ALA A 307 3.72 7.86 27.03
CA ALA A 307 3.18 7.55 28.36
C ALA A 307 2.46 8.75 28.96
N ILE A 308 3.03 9.95 28.87
CA ILE A 308 2.41 11.19 29.38
C ILE A 308 1.13 11.53 28.62
N ILE A 309 1.16 11.52 27.29
CA ILE A 309 -0.04 11.81 26.48
C ILE A 309 -1.16 10.82 26.82
N GLY A 310 -0.84 9.53 26.85
CA GLY A 310 -1.85 8.50 27.15
C GLY A 310 -2.45 8.60 28.53
N ALA A 311 -1.63 8.87 29.54
CA ALA A 311 -2.11 9.07 30.90
C ALA A 311 -3.03 10.29 31.00
N CYS A 312 -2.65 11.41 30.36
CA CYS A 312 -3.50 12.61 30.34
C CYS A 312 -4.80 12.41 29.56
N VAL A 313 -4.78 11.66 28.45
CA VAL A 313 -5.99 11.30 27.71
C VAL A 313 -6.94 10.48 28.60
N LEU A 314 -6.45 9.44 29.24
CA LEU A 314 -7.28 8.60 30.13
C LEU A 314 -7.77 9.37 31.36
N ALA A 315 -6.93 10.25 31.94
CA ALA A 315 -7.35 11.10 33.05
C ALA A 315 -8.51 12.02 32.62
N VAL A 316 -8.36 12.74 31.51
CA VAL A 316 -9.40 13.67 31.03
C VAL A 316 -10.67 12.91 30.64
N VAL A 317 -10.59 11.74 30.02
CA VAL A 317 -11.78 10.98 29.65
C VAL A 317 -12.47 10.37 30.86
N CYS A 318 -11.73 9.76 31.80
CA CYS A 318 -12.32 9.11 32.96
C CYS A 318 -12.90 10.10 33.96
N ASP A 319 -12.22 11.24 34.20
CA ASP A 319 -12.66 12.24 35.21
C ASP A 319 -13.83 13.11 34.71
N ASN A 320 -14.18 13.06 33.43
CA ASN A 320 -15.24 13.88 32.83
C ASN A 320 -16.35 13.04 32.19
N THR A 321 -16.64 11.86 32.70
CA THR A 321 -17.75 11.04 32.23
C THR A 321 -19.13 11.71 32.34
N ASP A 322 -19.32 12.60 33.33
CA ASP A 322 -20.48 13.44 33.53
C ASP A 322 -20.48 14.73 32.70
N LYS A 323 -19.34 15.05 32.02
CA LYS A 323 -19.14 16.30 31.27
C LYS A 323 -18.50 16.02 29.92
N PRO A 324 -19.21 15.36 28.99
CA PRO A 324 -18.65 14.91 27.73
C PRO A 324 -18.04 16.03 26.87
N GLN A 325 -18.48 17.28 27.04
CA GLN A 325 -17.91 18.45 26.34
C GLN A 325 -16.43 18.70 26.70
N TYR A 326 -15.93 18.14 27.79
CA TYR A 326 -14.53 18.28 28.20
C TYR A 326 -13.65 17.11 27.70
N GLN A 327 -14.24 16.05 27.22
CA GLN A 327 -13.51 14.86 26.75
C GLN A 327 -12.97 15.05 25.32
N ASN A 328 -11.97 15.93 25.14
CA ASN A 328 -11.33 16.22 23.85
C ASN A 328 -9.84 16.54 24.00
N LEU A 329 -9.09 16.49 22.91
CA LEU A 329 -7.63 16.71 22.92
C LEU A 329 -7.25 18.14 23.31
N THR A 330 -8.09 19.11 23.09
CA THR A 330 -7.89 20.49 23.56
C THR A 330 -7.78 20.53 25.08
N ASN A 331 -8.70 19.86 25.77
CA ASN A 331 -8.65 19.78 27.21
C ASN A 331 -7.53 18.89 27.74
N VAL A 332 -7.11 17.88 27.00
CA VAL A 332 -5.88 17.12 27.32
C VAL A 332 -4.65 18.04 27.28
N TYR A 333 -4.53 18.90 26.27
CA TYR A 333 -3.45 19.88 26.21
C TYR A 333 -3.48 20.83 27.41
N TYR A 334 -4.62 21.45 27.72
CA TYR A 334 -4.75 22.39 28.85
C TYR A 334 -4.57 21.70 30.21
N PHE A 335 -5.03 20.48 30.34
CA PHE A 335 -4.79 19.67 31.55
C PHE A 335 -3.29 19.49 31.74
N LEU A 336 -2.57 18.99 30.74
CA LEU A 336 -1.12 18.81 30.83
C LEU A 336 -0.41 20.15 31.10
N ALA A 337 -0.72 21.20 30.34
CA ALA A 337 -0.06 22.51 30.44
C ALA A 337 -0.20 23.15 31.85
N ASN A 338 -1.30 22.88 32.54
CA ASN A 338 -1.50 23.36 33.89
C ASN A 338 -0.88 22.45 34.98
N MET A 339 -0.92 21.13 34.72
CA MET A 339 -0.49 20.12 35.69
C MET A 339 1.04 19.94 35.75
N VAL A 340 1.79 20.41 34.76
CA VAL A 340 3.26 20.29 34.74
C VAL A 340 3.99 21.54 35.22
N LYS A 341 3.28 22.58 35.61
CA LYS A 341 3.89 23.80 36.20
C LYS A 341 4.47 23.45 37.58
N PRO A 342 5.79 23.61 37.80
CA PRO A 342 6.36 23.29 39.12
C PRO A 342 5.83 24.21 40.19
N GLY A 343 5.45 23.65 41.33
CA GLY A 343 5.13 24.37 42.56
C GLY A 343 6.36 24.92 43.30
N ALA A 344 6.17 25.58 44.41
CA ALA A 344 7.23 26.13 45.25
C ALA A 344 8.19 25.03 45.81
N ASP A 345 7.73 23.80 45.91
CA ASP A 345 8.45 22.62 46.37
C ASP A 345 9.13 21.80 45.21
N ASN A 346 9.17 22.39 44.02
CA ASN A 346 9.60 21.73 42.78
C ASN A 346 8.79 20.48 42.38
N LYS A 347 7.66 20.21 43.03
CA LYS A 347 6.74 19.15 42.60
C LYS A 347 5.74 19.72 41.65
N THR A 348 5.35 18.90 40.68
CA THR A 348 4.29 19.26 39.72
C THR A 348 2.91 18.87 40.28
N PRO A 349 1.84 19.63 40.00
CA PRO A 349 0.48 19.21 40.34
C PRO A 349 0.13 17.84 39.77
N LEU A 350 0.72 17.46 38.63
CA LEU A 350 0.55 16.13 38.00
C LEU A 350 0.99 15.01 38.96
N GLU A 351 2.15 15.16 39.59
CA GLU A 351 2.62 14.18 40.60
C GLU A 351 1.64 14.03 41.76
N GLY A 352 1.10 15.13 42.25
CA GLY A 352 0.08 15.12 43.29
C GLY A 352 -1.27 14.51 42.84
N TYR A 353 -1.64 14.71 41.61
CA TYR A 353 -2.83 14.09 41.03
C TYR A 353 -2.65 12.56 40.90
N ILE A 354 -1.55 12.11 40.32
CA ILE A 354 -1.22 10.69 40.14
C ILE A 354 -1.22 9.94 41.49
N ALA A 355 -0.62 10.55 42.52
CA ALA A 355 -0.55 9.96 43.86
C ALA A 355 -1.92 9.73 44.50
N LYS A 356 -2.95 10.47 44.10
CA LYS A 356 -4.34 10.37 44.59
C LYS A 356 -5.20 9.41 43.77
N LEU A 357 -4.74 8.99 42.57
CA LEU A 357 -5.49 8.05 41.76
C LEU A 357 -5.52 6.66 42.41
N ASP A 358 -6.66 6.00 42.28
CA ASP A 358 -6.81 4.60 42.65
C ASP A 358 -5.83 3.73 41.82
N ASP A 359 -5.33 2.64 42.41
CA ASP A 359 -4.39 1.75 41.73
C ASP A 359 -5.02 1.09 40.50
N THR A 360 -6.33 0.98 40.46
CA THR A 360 -7.10 0.45 39.32
C THR A 360 -7.36 1.48 38.21
N HIS A 361 -7.03 2.76 38.46
CA HIS A 361 -7.28 3.80 37.47
C HIS A 361 -6.42 3.63 36.23
N PRO A 362 -6.97 3.57 35.00
CA PRO A 362 -6.22 3.22 33.79
C PRO A 362 -5.10 4.20 33.45
N ALA A 363 -5.20 5.47 33.81
CA ALA A 363 -4.14 6.46 33.62
C ALA A 363 -2.86 6.12 34.43
N LYS A 364 -3.00 5.52 35.62
CA LYS A 364 -1.87 5.21 36.50
C LYS A 364 -0.93 4.17 35.89
N SER A 365 -1.46 3.18 35.20
CA SER A 365 -0.67 2.10 34.59
C SER A 365 0.26 2.59 33.46
N LEU A 366 -0.07 3.72 32.80
CA LEU A 366 0.75 4.27 31.72
C LEU A 366 1.96 5.08 32.22
N LEU A 367 1.95 5.47 33.47
CA LEU A 367 2.97 6.37 34.06
C LEU A 367 4.18 5.64 34.66
N GLY A 368 4.19 4.32 34.68
CA GLY A 368 5.29 3.55 35.25
C GLY A 368 6.67 3.92 34.72
N ILE A 369 6.80 4.26 33.45
CA ILE A 369 8.07 4.71 32.84
C ILE A 369 8.48 6.10 33.35
N THR A 370 7.52 6.94 33.70
CA THR A 370 7.77 8.29 34.20
C THR A 370 8.13 8.31 35.68
N ASP A 371 7.65 7.35 36.46
CA ASP A 371 7.90 7.25 37.87
C ASP A 371 9.38 6.93 38.18
N VAL A 372 10.01 6.14 37.33
CA VAL A 372 11.43 5.79 37.48
C VAL A 372 12.38 6.80 36.81
N ALA A 373 11.89 7.71 35.99
CA ALA A 373 12.72 8.67 35.30
C ALA A 373 13.14 9.84 36.23
N PRO A 374 14.40 10.31 36.16
CA PRO A 374 14.83 11.51 36.88
C PRO A 374 14.00 12.75 36.50
N SER A 375 13.83 13.71 37.42
CA SER A 375 12.99 14.90 37.23
C SER A 375 13.32 15.68 35.96
N ARG A 376 14.61 15.81 35.62
CA ARG A 376 15.06 16.48 34.39
C ARG A 376 14.58 15.75 33.13
N THR A 377 14.61 14.42 33.13
CA THR A 377 14.14 13.59 32.01
C THR A 377 12.62 13.70 31.89
N ARG A 378 11.88 13.62 33.01
CA ARG A 378 10.42 13.84 33.03
C ARG A 378 10.00 15.18 32.45
N SER A 379 10.72 16.28 32.81
CA SER A 379 10.45 17.61 32.25
C SER A 379 10.60 17.65 30.71
N SER A 380 11.51 16.87 30.15
CA SER A 380 11.65 16.73 28.71
C SER A 380 10.46 15.97 28.08
N PHE A 381 9.96 14.93 28.72
CA PHE A 381 8.75 14.22 28.26
C PHE A 381 7.52 15.15 28.25
N TYR A 382 7.36 15.97 29.29
CA TYR A 382 6.28 16.98 29.35
C TYR A 382 6.38 18.00 28.22
N THR A 383 7.58 18.50 27.94
CA THR A 383 7.81 19.47 26.88
C THR A 383 7.52 18.87 25.50
N SER A 384 7.94 17.63 25.25
CA SER A 384 7.63 16.91 24.01
C SER A 384 6.12 16.72 23.86
N ALA A 385 5.43 16.22 24.90
CA ALA A 385 4.00 15.98 24.88
C ALA A 385 3.20 17.27 24.63
N LEU A 386 3.58 18.39 25.26
CA LEU A 386 2.97 19.69 25.00
C LEU A 386 3.22 20.16 23.56
N THR A 387 4.39 19.88 23.00
CA THR A 387 4.70 20.24 21.63
C THR A 387 3.84 19.48 20.63
N THR A 388 3.65 18.19 20.85
CA THR A 388 2.78 17.33 20.02
C THR A 388 1.30 17.73 20.14
N LEU A 389 0.82 18.00 21.34
CA LEU A 389 -0.57 18.39 21.58
C LEU A 389 -0.89 19.85 21.22
N ARG A 390 0.11 20.72 21.01
CA ARG A 390 -0.07 22.16 20.77
C ARG A 390 -1.04 22.47 19.62
N LEU A 391 -1.07 21.61 18.59
CA LEU A 391 -1.98 21.79 17.45
C LEU A 391 -3.45 21.84 17.88
N PHE A 392 -3.84 21.01 18.86
CA PHE A 392 -5.21 20.92 19.37
C PHE A 392 -5.62 22.08 20.27
N ALA A 393 -4.70 22.97 20.63
CA ALA A 393 -4.97 24.18 21.38
C ALA A 393 -5.34 25.38 20.49
N THR A 394 -5.23 25.25 19.16
CA THR A 394 -5.68 26.28 18.22
C THR A 394 -7.19 26.21 18.05
N ASN A 395 -7.88 27.37 17.99
CA ASN A 395 -9.34 27.43 17.91
C ASN A 395 -9.90 26.64 16.73
N ASP A 396 -9.24 26.71 15.59
CA ASP A 396 -9.67 26.05 14.36
C ASP A 396 -9.68 24.53 14.49
N ILE A 397 -8.57 23.96 14.98
CA ILE A 397 -8.46 22.51 15.21
C ILE A 397 -9.33 22.06 16.39
N ALA A 398 -9.42 22.88 17.44
CA ALA A 398 -10.26 22.58 18.59
C ALA A 398 -11.74 22.43 18.18
N SER A 399 -12.24 23.30 17.29
CA SER A 399 -13.64 23.24 16.81
C SER A 399 -13.94 21.95 16.06
N VAL A 400 -13.02 21.49 15.19
CA VAL A 400 -13.20 20.28 14.37
C VAL A 400 -12.96 19.00 15.18
N THR A 401 -12.09 19.04 16.21
CA THR A 401 -11.74 17.85 17.00
C THR A 401 -12.47 17.76 18.35
N GLY A 402 -13.29 18.75 18.67
CA GLY A 402 -14.03 18.80 19.94
C GLY A 402 -15.36 18.06 19.96
N THR A 403 -15.96 17.83 18.79
CA THR A 403 -17.27 17.18 18.61
C THR A 403 -17.18 16.04 17.60
N SER A 404 -18.20 15.18 17.56
CA SER A 404 -18.31 14.10 16.56
C SER A 404 -19.66 14.23 15.84
N ASP A 405 -19.62 14.65 14.58
CA ASP A 405 -20.80 14.77 13.72
C ASP A 405 -21.06 13.49 12.93
N PHE A 406 -20.10 12.59 12.83
CA PHE A 406 -20.20 11.32 12.13
C PHE A 406 -19.37 10.21 12.79
N ASP A 407 -19.63 8.96 12.37
CA ASP A 407 -18.92 7.77 12.87
C ASP A 407 -18.28 7.01 11.72
N PHE A 408 -16.95 6.82 11.78
CA PHE A 408 -16.21 6.02 10.81
C PHE A 408 -16.65 4.56 10.73
N THR A 409 -17.21 4.00 11.80
CA THR A 409 -17.64 2.60 11.83
C THR A 409 -18.86 2.34 10.93
N THR A 410 -19.60 3.38 10.58
CA THR A 410 -20.80 3.29 9.73
C THR A 410 -20.49 3.28 8.24
N ILE A 411 -19.25 3.58 7.83
CA ILE A 411 -18.88 3.69 6.41
C ILE A 411 -19.06 2.38 5.62
N ALA A 412 -18.91 1.24 6.28
CA ALA A 412 -19.14 -0.07 5.66
C ALA A 412 -20.63 -0.46 5.57
N GLN A 413 -21.50 0.27 6.27
CA GLN A 413 -22.92 -0.04 6.39
C GLN A 413 -23.82 0.93 5.62
N LYS A 414 -23.31 2.15 5.38
CA LYS A 414 -24.02 3.24 4.71
C LYS A 414 -23.21 3.72 3.50
N LYS A 415 -23.90 4.28 2.52
CA LYS A 415 -23.25 4.99 1.43
C LYS A 415 -22.68 6.31 1.96
N GLN A 416 -21.44 6.30 2.39
CA GLN A 416 -20.74 7.47 2.92
C GLN A 416 -19.45 7.72 2.15
N ALA A 417 -19.15 8.99 1.89
CA ALA A 417 -17.90 9.44 1.31
C ALA A 417 -17.30 10.54 2.20
N ILE A 418 -16.10 10.31 2.70
CA ILE A 418 -15.40 11.21 3.63
C ILE A 418 -14.19 11.79 2.91
N PHE A 419 -14.08 13.11 2.91
CA PHE A 419 -12.99 13.87 2.30
C PHE A 419 -12.23 14.69 3.33
#